data_9959c4c70b006389b6a9dcb75a52b97a
#
_entry.id   9959c4c70b006389b6a9dcb75a52b97a
#
_cell.length_a   1.000
_cell.length_b   1.000
_cell.length_c   1.000
_cell.angle_alpha   90.00
_cell.angle_beta   90.00
_cell.angle_gamma   90.00
#
_symmetry.space_group_name_H-M   'P 1'
#
loop_
_entity.id
_entity.type
_entity.pdbx_description
1 polymer ?
#
loop_
_entity_poly.entity_id
_entity_poly.type
_entity_poly.pdbx_seq_one_letter_code
_entity_poly.pdbx_strand_id
1 'polypeptide(L)'
;MPDGFQLGPIFIRFYGIILMSGALAGGWLAAREAKRREYDPEIVWDLLIWLIIGGVVGARLWHVFTPSPSAIAEGRTTIFYLTHPFDLINIRNGGLGIPGAVIGGIIALFFYTRRHGLNFAEWTDISAPALALGQAIGRWGNFFNQELYGAPTNLPWKIYIDPQHRLPGFESQAYYHPLFLYESLWDLANMALLIWLMRRYGERFKSGDIFLVYLIVYPVGRFFLDFLRLDASQLGGINANQTFVAVVAVLSALALLWRHREEIGRN
;
A
#
# COMPACT_ATOMS: atom_id res chain seq x y z
N MET A 1 19.78 -13.85 -0.93
CA MET A 1 19.05 -14.33 -2.15
C MET A 1 19.34 -13.36 -3.29
N PRO A 2 19.31 -13.77 -4.57
CA PRO A 2 19.42 -12.78 -5.66
C PRO A 2 18.21 -11.85 -5.62
N ASP A 3 18.45 -10.56 -5.77
CA ASP A 3 17.42 -9.50 -5.80
C ASP A 3 16.89 -9.21 -7.22
N GLY A 4 17.47 -9.89 -8.23
CA GLY A 4 17.09 -9.76 -9.63
C GLY A 4 17.93 -10.64 -10.56
N PHE A 5 17.84 -10.37 -11.85
CA PHE A 5 18.62 -11.03 -12.88
C PHE A 5 19.06 -10.06 -13.97
N GLN A 6 20.17 -10.39 -14.64
CA GLN A 6 20.71 -9.58 -15.73
C GLN A 6 20.12 -10.02 -17.06
N LEU A 7 19.56 -9.06 -17.81
CA LEU A 7 19.10 -9.27 -19.19
C LEU A 7 19.85 -8.30 -20.11
N GLY A 8 20.94 -8.77 -20.72
CA GLY A 8 21.85 -7.93 -21.49
C GLY A 8 22.41 -6.79 -20.60
N PRO A 9 22.33 -5.51 -21.02
CA PRO A 9 22.82 -4.38 -20.22
C PRO A 9 21.90 -3.95 -19.09
N ILE A 10 20.72 -4.57 -18.94
CA ILE A 10 19.69 -4.15 -17.98
C ILE A 10 19.62 -5.15 -16.82
N PHE A 11 19.73 -4.64 -15.58
CA PHE A 11 19.44 -5.41 -14.39
C PHE A 11 17.97 -5.26 -14.01
N ILE A 12 17.24 -6.39 -13.99
CA ILE A 12 15.81 -6.44 -13.66
C ILE A 12 15.65 -6.94 -12.24
N ARG A 13 15.13 -6.09 -11.36
CA ARG A 13 14.87 -6.43 -9.96
C ARG A 13 13.55 -7.18 -9.82
N PHE A 14 13.53 -8.26 -9.04
CA PHE A 14 12.30 -9.00 -8.72
C PHE A 14 11.23 -8.12 -8.07
N TYR A 15 11.65 -7.19 -7.24
CA TYR A 15 10.74 -6.22 -6.62
C TYR A 15 9.89 -5.45 -7.66
N GLY A 16 10.51 -4.97 -8.72
CA GLY A 16 9.80 -4.27 -9.80
C GLY A 16 8.79 -5.16 -10.53
N ILE A 17 9.18 -6.43 -10.83
CA ILE A 17 8.27 -7.40 -11.47
C ILE A 17 7.07 -7.68 -10.57
N ILE A 18 7.30 -7.88 -9.27
CA ILE A 18 6.25 -8.16 -8.30
C ILE A 18 5.29 -6.98 -8.17
N LEU A 19 5.80 -5.75 -8.07
CA LEU A 19 4.96 -4.56 -8.04
C LEU A 19 4.08 -4.43 -9.29
N MET A 20 4.68 -4.63 -10.48
CA MET A 20 3.93 -4.57 -11.74
C MET A 20 2.89 -5.69 -11.84
N SER A 21 3.23 -6.91 -11.41
CA SER A 21 2.26 -8.01 -11.38
C SER A 21 1.11 -7.73 -10.41
N GLY A 22 1.40 -7.12 -9.25
CA GLY A 22 0.39 -6.66 -8.31
C GLY A 22 -0.53 -5.59 -8.90
N ALA A 23 0.02 -4.61 -9.63
CA ALA A 23 -0.76 -3.57 -10.30
C ALA A 23 -1.66 -4.16 -11.41
N LEU A 24 -1.13 -5.08 -12.23
CA LEU A 24 -1.89 -5.75 -13.29
C LEU A 24 -2.99 -6.66 -12.73
N ALA A 25 -2.68 -7.45 -11.69
CA ALA A 25 -3.65 -8.31 -11.02
C ALA A 25 -4.77 -7.48 -10.35
N GLY A 26 -4.41 -6.39 -9.69
CA GLY A 26 -5.36 -5.43 -9.12
C GLY A 26 -6.23 -4.79 -10.20
N GLY A 27 -5.62 -4.31 -11.30
CA GLY A 27 -6.34 -3.77 -12.45
C GLY A 27 -7.32 -4.77 -13.06
N TRP A 28 -6.89 -6.02 -13.23
CA TRP A 28 -7.77 -7.09 -13.72
C TRP A 28 -8.97 -7.35 -12.77
N LEU A 29 -8.73 -7.38 -11.46
CA LEU A 29 -9.79 -7.54 -10.46
C LEU A 29 -10.75 -6.35 -10.50
N ALA A 30 -10.23 -5.11 -10.51
CA ALA A 30 -11.05 -3.90 -10.65
C ALA A 30 -11.87 -3.89 -11.93
N ALA A 31 -11.30 -4.30 -13.07
CA ALA A 31 -12.01 -4.41 -14.35
C ALA A 31 -13.17 -5.42 -14.29
N ARG A 32 -12.99 -6.55 -13.59
CA ARG A 32 -14.07 -7.50 -13.35
C ARG A 32 -15.18 -6.92 -12.48
N GLU A 33 -14.85 -6.21 -11.42
CA GLU A 33 -15.84 -5.59 -10.53
C GLU A 33 -16.51 -4.37 -11.19
N ALA A 34 -15.80 -3.60 -12.03
CA ALA A 34 -16.37 -2.53 -12.86
C ALA A 34 -17.41 -3.10 -13.85
N LYS A 35 -17.04 -4.17 -14.57
CA LYS A 35 -17.97 -4.87 -15.51
C LYS A 35 -19.22 -5.38 -14.81
N ARG A 36 -19.13 -5.87 -13.57
CA ARG A 36 -20.28 -6.32 -12.77
C ARG A 36 -21.23 -5.18 -12.40
N ARG A 37 -20.74 -3.94 -12.39
CA ARG A 37 -21.51 -2.71 -12.16
C ARG A 37 -21.86 -1.99 -13.45
N GLU A 38 -21.81 -2.71 -14.58
CA GLU A 38 -22.16 -2.23 -15.92
C GLU A 38 -21.27 -1.10 -16.45
N TYR A 39 -20.07 -0.92 -15.87
CA TYR A 39 -19.05 -0.04 -16.43
C TYR A 39 -18.22 -0.76 -17.50
N ASP A 40 -17.71 0.04 -18.46
CA ASP A 40 -16.73 -0.46 -19.42
C ASP A 40 -15.41 -0.81 -18.69
N PRO A 41 -14.91 -2.06 -18.78
CA PRO A 41 -13.64 -2.45 -18.17
C PRO A 41 -12.42 -1.67 -18.66
N GLU A 42 -12.46 -1.09 -19.87
CA GLU A 42 -11.35 -0.29 -20.43
C GLU A 42 -11.08 0.96 -19.59
N ILE A 43 -12.10 1.52 -18.94
CA ILE A 43 -11.95 2.65 -18.01
C ILE A 43 -10.92 2.34 -16.91
N VAL A 44 -10.87 1.07 -16.45
CA VAL A 44 -9.92 0.68 -15.39
C VAL A 44 -8.48 0.74 -15.87
N TRP A 45 -8.22 0.31 -17.11
CA TRP A 45 -6.86 0.32 -17.67
C TRP A 45 -6.36 1.75 -17.91
N ASP A 46 -7.23 2.62 -18.41
CA ASP A 46 -6.91 4.05 -18.53
C ASP A 46 -6.67 4.68 -17.15
N LEU A 47 -7.56 4.42 -16.19
CA LEU A 47 -7.42 4.91 -14.83
C LEU A 47 -6.14 4.40 -14.18
N LEU A 48 -5.75 3.13 -14.39
CA LEU A 48 -4.53 2.54 -13.83
C LEU A 48 -3.28 3.33 -14.25
N ILE A 49 -3.23 3.78 -15.50
CA ILE A 49 -2.12 4.63 -15.99
C ILE A 49 -2.07 5.95 -15.20
N TRP A 50 -3.22 6.60 -15.00
CA TRP A 50 -3.30 7.83 -14.21
C TRP A 50 -2.93 7.62 -12.75
N LEU A 51 -3.34 6.50 -12.15
CA LEU A 51 -2.99 6.13 -10.77
C LEU A 51 -1.49 5.89 -10.62
N ILE A 52 -0.85 5.22 -11.59
CA ILE A 52 0.60 4.99 -11.57
C ILE A 52 1.34 6.33 -11.70
N ILE A 53 0.97 7.17 -12.67
CA ILE A 53 1.61 8.48 -12.86
C ILE A 53 1.41 9.36 -11.61
N GLY A 54 0.17 9.50 -11.13
CA GLY A 54 -0.14 10.28 -9.93
C GLY A 54 0.57 9.75 -8.69
N GLY A 55 0.61 8.43 -8.54
CA GLY A 55 1.30 7.76 -7.44
C GLY A 55 2.82 8.02 -7.47
N VAL A 56 3.47 7.88 -8.62
CA VAL A 56 4.91 8.12 -8.75
C VAL A 56 5.25 9.59 -8.52
N VAL A 57 4.49 10.51 -9.11
CA VAL A 57 4.68 11.96 -8.91
C VAL A 57 4.48 12.32 -7.44
N GLY A 58 3.39 11.85 -6.83
CA GLY A 58 3.11 12.10 -5.41
C GLY A 58 4.19 11.53 -4.49
N ALA A 59 4.64 10.29 -4.75
CA ALA A 59 5.71 9.65 -3.99
C ALA A 59 7.03 10.45 -4.07
N ARG A 60 7.34 10.95 -5.26
CA ARG A 60 8.54 11.77 -5.47
C ARG A 60 8.45 13.11 -4.77
N LEU A 61 7.34 13.82 -4.93
CA LEU A 61 7.10 15.09 -4.24
C LEU A 61 7.17 14.92 -2.72
N TRP A 62 6.57 13.86 -2.18
CA TRP A 62 6.68 13.57 -0.75
C TRP A 62 8.13 13.45 -0.31
N HIS A 63 8.95 12.66 -1.00
CA HIS A 63 10.36 12.50 -0.66
C HIS A 63 11.14 13.82 -0.75
N VAL A 64 10.86 14.65 -1.75
CA VAL A 64 11.52 15.95 -1.92
C VAL A 64 11.22 16.89 -0.75
N PHE A 65 9.98 16.92 -0.27
CA PHE A 65 9.57 17.80 0.83
C PHE A 65 9.80 17.19 2.22
N THR A 66 9.94 15.86 2.30
CA THR A 66 10.21 15.14 3.56
C THR A 66 11.36 14.15 3.36
N PRO A 67 12.58 14.63 3.05
CA PRO A 67 13.72 13.73 2.82
C PRO A 67 14.05 12.92 4.07
N SER A 68 14.45 11.66 3.88
CA SER A 68 14.81 10.77 4.97
C SER A 68 16.07 11.27 5.71
N PRO A 69 16.26 10.90 6.98
CA PRO A 69 17.49 11.27 7.72
C PRO A 69 18.78 10.86 6.99
N SER A 70 18.80 9.72 6.31
CA SER A 70 19.93 9.27 5.48
C SER A 70 20.18 10.19 4.29
N ALA A 71 19.11 10.62 3.59
CA ALA A 71 19.23 11.56 2.47
C ALA A 71 19.77 12.92 2.95
N ILE A 72 19.29 13.40 4.11
CA ILE A 72 19.80 14.66 4.73
C ILE A 72 21.27 14.54 5.08
N ALA A 73 21.71 13.41 5.65
CA ALA A 73 23.11 13.14 5.98
C ALA A 73 24.02 13.14 4.72
N GLU A 74 23.48 12.76 3.56
CA GLU A 74 24.14 12.83 2.26
C GLU A 74 24.05 14.23 1.60
N GLY A 75 23.51 15.25 2.29
CA GLY A 75 23.32 16.59 1.76
C GLY A 75 22.11 16.75 0.83
N ARG A 76 21.30 15.72 0.65
CA ARG A 76 20.09 15.72 -0.20
C ARG A 76 18.88 16.28 0.54
N THR A 77 18.93 17.57 0.81
CA THR A 77 17.85 18.33 1.46
C THR A 77 16.78 18.75 0.44
N THR A 78 15.64 19.27 0.93
CA THR A 78 14.61 19.87 0.07
C THR A 78 15.19 20.96 -0.84
N ILE A 79 16.07 21.84 -0.29
CA ILE A 79 16.72 22.90 -1.06
C ILE A 79 17.61 22.31 -2.15
N PHE A 80 18.35 21.24 -1.87
CA PHE A 80 19.16 20.55 -2.88
C PHE A 80 18.27 20.12 -4.07
N TYR A 81 17.15 19.42 -3.81
CA TYR A 81 16.28 18.98 -4.91
C TYR A 81 15.67 20.14 -5.69
N LEU A 82 15.28 21.24 -5.03
CA LEU A 82 14.71 22.42 -5.72
C LEU A 82 15.73 23.16 -6.58
N THR A 83 17.03 23.08 -6.25
CA THR A 83 18.13 23.70 -7.00
C THR A 83 18.74 22.76 -8.03
N HIS A 84 18.44 21.45 -7.99
CA HIS A 84 18.96 20.44 -8.93
C HIS A 84 17.80 19.71 -9.63
N PRO A 85 17.21 20.28 -10.69
CA PRO A 85 16.00 19.75 -11.32
C PRO A 85 16.15 18.34 -11.88
N PHE A 86 17.36 17.95 -12.31
CA PHE A 86 17.62 16.58 -12.76
C PHE A 86 17.52 15.58 -11.60
N ASP A 87 18.01 15.93 -10.41
CA ASP A 87 17.87 15.08 -9.23
C ASP A 87 16.44 15.05 -8.72
N LEU A 88 15.68 16.14 -8.89
CA LEU A 88 14.27 16.21 -8.53
C LEU A 88 13.42 15.18 -9.30
N ILE A 89 13.70 14.94 -10.58
CA ILE A 89 12.94 13.98 -11.42
C ILE A 89 13.57 12.59 -11.48
N ASN A 90 14.80 12.42 -11.00
CA ASN A 90 15.51 11.15 -11.04
C ASN A 90 15.01 10.20 -9.94
N ILE A 91 14.17 9.23 -10.32
CA ILE A 91 13.64 8.20 -9.44
C ILE A 91 14.48 6.90 -9.42
N ARG A 92 15.52 6.80 -10.28
CA ARG A 92 16.33 5.58 -10.39
C ARG A 92 17.12 5.27 -9.11
N ASN A 93 17.51 6.30 -8.39
CA ASN A 93 18.26 6.19 -7.15
C ASN A 93 17.34 6.06 -5.90
N GLY A 94 16.06 5.71 -6.11
CA GLY A 94 15.08 5.65 -5.03
C GLY A 94 14.50 7.02 -4.68
N GLY A 95 14.10 7.21 -3.43
CA GLY A 95 13.47 8.46 -2.97
C GLY A 95 12.01 8.56 -3.41
N LEU A 96 11.23 7.55 -3.06
CA LEU A 96 9.78 7.50 -3.27
C LEU A 96 9.09 7.26 -1.92
N GLY A 97 8.27 8.21 -1.50
CA GLY A 97 7.54 8.13 -0.23
C GLY A 97 6.14 7.55 -0.40
N ILE A 98 5.84 6.46 0.31
CA ILE A 98 4.53 5.79 0.26
C ILE A 98 3.36 6.74 0.56
N PRO A 99 3.40 7.64 1.58
CA PRO A 99 2.30 8.57 1.83
C PRO A 99 1.98 9.44 0.62
N GLY A 100 3.02 9.91 -0.07
CA GLY A 100 2.86 10.68 -1.29
C GLY A 100 2.25 9.89 -2.45
N ALA A 101 2.63 8.60 -2.58
CA ALA A 101 2.01 7.72 -3.59
C ALA A 101 0.51 7.58 -3.36
N VAL A 102 0.08 7.39 -2.11
CA VAL A 102 -1.34 7.28 -1.76
C VAL A 102 -2.09 8.58 -2.06
N ILE A 103 -1.54 9.73 -1.62
CA ILE A 103 -2.15 11.04 -1.88
C ILE A 103 -2.24 11.30 -3.39
N GLY A 104 -1.16 11.07 -4.13
CA GLY A 104 -1.12 11.26 -5.57
C GLY A 104 -2.09 10.34 -6.33
N GLY A 105 -2.23 9.10 -5.88
CA GLY A 105 -3.21 8.16 -6.41
C GLY A 105 -4.66 8.59 -6.16
N ILE A 106 -4.98 9.07 -4.94
CA ILE A 106 -6.32 9.58 -4.62
C ILE A 106 -6.64 10.83 -5.46
N ILE A 107 -5.68 11.74 -5.61
CA ILE A 107 -5.84 12.93 -6.44
C ILE A 107 -6.08 12.53 -7.90
N ALA A 108 -5.31 11.60 -8.43
CA ALA A 108 -5.49 11.09 -9.80
C ALA A 108 -6.87 10.45 -9.99
N LEU A 109 -7.31 9.60 -9.05
CA LEU A 109 -8.64 9.00 -9.06
C LEU A 109 -9.74 10.07 -9.05
N PHE A 110 -9.62 11.07 -8.18
CA PHE A 110 -10.59 12.15 -8.07
C PHE A 110 -10.72 12.96 -9.38
N PHE A 111 -9.61 13.38 -9.96
CA PHE A 111 -9.64 14.15 -11.22
C PHE A 111 -10.11 13.30 -12.39
N TYR A 112 -9.70 12.03 -12.45
CA TYR A 112 -10.14 11.12 -13.50
C TYR A 112 -11.66 10.91 -13.45
N THR A 113 -12.19 10.53 -12.30
CA THR A 113 -13.63 10.29 -12.13
C THR A 113 -14.46 11.54 -12.41
N ARG A 114 -14.00 12.70 -11.92
CA ARG A 114 -14.68 13.97 -12.19
C ARG A 114 -14.69 14.32 -13.68
N ARG A 115 -13.57 14.10 -14.39
CA ARG A 115 -13.47 14.39 -15.83
C ARG A 115 -14.38 13.50 -16.67
N HIS A 116 -14.58 12.26 -16.26
CA HIS A 116 -15.39 11.27 -17.00
C HIS A 116 -16.83 11.14 -16.49
N GLY A 117 -17.27 12.02 -15.58
CA GLY A 117 -18.64 11.98 -15.03
C GLY A 117 -18.93 10.76 -14.17
N LEU A 118 -17.88 10.12 -13.59
CA LEU A 118 -18.00 8.93 -12.78
C LEU A 118 -18.16 9.28 -11.30
N ASN A 119 -18.83 8.42 -10.54
CA ASN A 119 -18.95 8.60 -9.09
C ASN A 119 -17.66 8.22 -8.37
N PHE A 120 -16.94 9.20 -7.83
CA PHE A 120 -15.67 8.99 -7.12
C PHE A 120 -15.77 7.94 -5.99
N ALA A 121 -16.82 8.02 -5.16
CA ALA A 121 -16.99 7.11 -4.04
C ALA A 121 -17.22 5.66 -4.51
N GLU A 122 -17.95 5.45 -5.57
CA GLU A 122 -18.15 4.12 -6.16
C GLU A 122 -16.85 3.56 -6.74
N TRP A 123 -16.03 4.41 -7.37
CA TRP A 123 -14.73 3.99 -7.89
C TRP A 123 -13.71 3.71 -6.80
N THR A 124 -13.82 4.35 -5.61
CA THR A 124 -13.05 3.89 -4.45
C THR A 124 -13.45 2.48 -3.99
N ASP A 125 -14.75 2.14 -4.04
CA ASP A 125 -15.24 0.80 -3.70
C ASP A 125 -14.74 -0.27 -4.69
N ILE A 126 -14.76 0.04 -5.99
CA ILE A 126 -14.22 -0.86 -7.03
C ILE A 126 -12.71 -1.09 -6.82
N SER A 127 -12.01 -0.03 -6.42
CA SER A 127 -10.55 -0.07 -6.21
C SER A 127 -10.14 -0.78 -4.92
N ALA A 128 -10.98 -0.82 -3.88
CA ALA A 128 -10.62 -1.34 -2.57
C ALA A 128 -10.13 -2.81 -2.58
N PRO A 129 -10.85 -3.79 -3.17
CA PRO A 129 -10.36 -5.16 -3.25
C PRO A 129 -9.14 -5.30 -4.18
N ALA A 130 -9.02 -4.45 -5.21
CA ALA A 130 -7.87 -4.42 -6.10
C ALA A 130 -6.60 -3.93 -5.37
N LEU A 131 -6.73 -2.91 -4.50
CA LEU A 131 -5.65 -2.44 -3.64
C LEU A 131 -5.18 -3.55 -2.68
N ALA A 132 -6.12 -4.23 -2.02
CA ALA A 132 -5.79 -5.34 -1.12
C ALA A 132 -5.05 -6.47 -1.86
N LEU A 133 -5.47 -6.83 -3.09
CA LEU A 133 -4.77 -7.81 -3.92
C LEU A 133 -3.36 -7.33 -4.30
N GLY A 134 -3.25 -6.08 -4.75
CA GLY A 134 -1.96 -5.48 -5.10
C GLY A 134 -0.99 -5.44 -3.92
N GLN A 135 -1.48 -5.12 -2.72
CA GLN A 135 -0.71 -5.16 -1.48
C GLN A 135 -0.24 -6.59 -1.16
N ALA A 136 -1.16 -7.57 -1.18
CA ALA A 136 -0.84 -8.97 -0.93
C ALA A 136 0.29 -9.48 -1.83
N ILE A 137 0.25 -9.17 -3.12
CA ILE A 137 1.29 -9.52 -4.08
C ILE A 137 2.57 -8.72 -3.80
N GLY A 138 2.45 -7.42 -3.55
CA GLY A 138 3.57 -6.52 -3.31
C GLY A 138 4.43 -6.92 -2.10
N ARG A 139 3.84 -7.54 -1.06
CA ARG A 139 4.57 -8.06 0.12
C ARG A 139 5.63 -9.09 -0.23
N TRP A 140 5.47 -9.84 -1.30
CA TRP A 140 6.51 -10.78 -1.76
C TRP A 140 7.77 -10.05 -2.25
N GLY A 141 7.66 -8.79 -2.65
CA GLY A 141 8.83 -7.96 -2.93
C GLY A 141 9.73 -7.77 -1.71
N ASN A 142 9.15 -7.59 -0.52
CA ASN A 142 9.91 -7.49 0.72
C ASN A 142 10.68 -8.78 1.06
N PHE A 143 10.12 -9.95 0.70
CA PHE A 143 10.81 -11.23 0.85
C PHE A 143 12.08 -11.29 0.00
N PHE A 144 12.02 -10.92 -1.27
CA PHE A 144 13.19 -10.92 -2.15
C PHE A 144 14.23 -9.87 -1.75
N ASN A 145 13.80 -8.71 -1.27
CA ASN A 145 14.69 -7.69 -0.73
C ASN A 145 15.21 -8.00 0.68
N GLN A 146 14.70 -9.04 1.33
CA GLN A 146 15.00 -9.39 2.72
C GLN A 146 14.82 -8.19 3.68
N GLU A 147 13.72 -7.46 3.53
CA GLU A 147 13.37 -6.28 4.30
C GLU A 147 12.02 -6.44 5.01
N LEU A 148 11.72 -5.59 6.00
CA LEU A 148 10.46 -5.56 6.74
C LEU A 148 10.06 -6.93 7.34
N TYR A 149 11.03 -7.72 7.74
CA TYR A 149 10.83 -8.95 8.51
C TYR A 149 10.52 -8.64 9.98
N GLY A 150 9.97 -9.62 10.70
CA GLY A 150 9.59 -9.46 12.10
C GLY A 150 10.68 -9.81 13.10
N ALA A 151 10.32 -9.89 14.37
CA ALA A 151 11.20 -10.27 15.47
C ALA A 151 11.87 -11.65 15.25
N PRO A 152 13.04 -11.92 15.87
CA PRO A 152 13.65 -13.25 15.86
C PRO A 152 12.69 -14.33 16.37
N THR A 153 12.72 -15.51 15.74
CA THR A 153 11.82 -16.61 16.11
C THR A 153 12.42 -17.99 15.85
N ASN A 154 11.93 -18.97 16.59
CA ASN A 154 12.25 -20.39 16.40
C ASN A 154 11.09 -21.19 15.80
N LEU A 155 10.02 -20.55 15.36
CA LEU A 155 8.86 -21.20 14.75
C LEU A 155 9.22 -22.01 13.50
N PRO A 156 8.49 -23.09 13.17
CA PRO A 156 8.82 -23.95 12.03
C PRO A 156 8.82 -23.24 10.67
N TRP A 157 8.08 -22.15 10.54
CA TRP A 157 7.95 -21.36 9.31
C TRP A 157 8.80 -20.07 9.32
N LYS A 158 9.83 -20.02 10.18
CA LYS A 158 10.79 -18.92 10.20
C LYS A 158 11.53 -18.79 8.88
N ILE A 159 11.92 -17.56 8.54
CA ILE A 159 12.74 -17.28 7.36
C ILE A 159 14.17 -16.91 7.77
N TYR A 160 15.11 -17.28 6.93
CA TYR A 160 16.50 -16.88 7.07
C TYR A 160 16.72 -15.51 6.44
N ILE A 161 17.46 -14.64 7.13
CA ILE A 161 17.88 -13.32 6.63
C ILE A 161 19.40 -13.30 6.53
N ASP A 162 19.92 -12.92 5.36
CA ASP A 162 21.36 -12.81 5.11
C ASP A 162 21.99 -11.77 6.05
N PRO A 163 23.22 -11.99 6.54
CA PRO A 163 23.85 -11.10 7.55
C PRO A 163 23.83 -9.63 7.18
N GLN A 164 24.00 -9.31 5.89
CA GLN A 164 24.02 -7.93 5.36
C GLN A 164 22.67 -7.22 5.39
N HIS A 165 21.58 -7.96 5.56
CA HIS A 165 20.21 -7.41 5.61
C HIS A 165 19.64 -7.40 7.04
N ARG A 166 20.43 -7.88 8.04
CA ARG A 166 20.01 -7.88 9.44
C ARG A 166 20.06 -6.47 10.02
N LEU A 167 19.05 -6.14 10.80
CA LEU A 167 18.98 -4.84 11.46
C LEU A 167 20.02 -4.73 12.58
N PRO A 168 20.54 -3.50 12.86
CA PRO A 168 21.44 -3.24 13.97
C PRO A 168 20.89 -3.76 15.30
N GLY A 169 21.73 -4.46 16.07
CA GLY A 169 21.35 -5.10 17.33
C GLY A 169 20.80 -6.52 17.20
N PHE A 170 20.59 -7.01 15.97
CA PHE A 170 20.09 -8.36 15.68
C PHE A 170 21.02 -9.15 14.76
N GLU A 171 22.27 -8.73 14.59
CA GLU A 171 23.24 -9.31 13.65
C GLU A 171 23.53 -10.78 13.93
N SER A 172 23.46 -11.19 15.22
CA SER A 172 23.67 -12.58 15.65
C SER A 172 22.49 -13.52 15.37
N GLN A 173 21.31 -12.96 15.09
CA GLN A 173 20.11 -13.74 14.82
C GLN A 173 20.04 -14.09 13.34
N ALA A 174 19.70 -15.35 13.02
CA ALA A 174 19.63 -15.81 11.63
C ALA A 174 18.19 -15.95 11.12
N TYR A 175 17.22 -16.14 12.03
CA TYR A 175 15.86 -16.52 11.69
C TYR A 175 14.83 -15.58 12.31
N TYR A 176 13.83 -15.20 11.49
CA TYR A 176 12.86 -14.16 11.82
C TYR A 176 11.44 -14.56 11.41
N HIS A 177 10.44 -13.86 11.97
CA HIS A 177 9.07 -13.98 11.53
C HIS A 177 8.91 -13.50 10.09
N PRO A 178 8.24 -14.26 9.21
CA PRO A 178 7.94 -13.86 7.82
C PRO A 178 6.78 -12.87 7.79
N LEU A 179 7.03 -11.62 8.19
CA LEU A 179 5.99 -10.58 8.24
C LEU A 179 5.34 -10.36 6.88
N PHE A 180 6.13 -10.41 5.79
CA PHE A 180 5.61 -10.32 4.43
C PHE A 180 4.49 -11.33 4.16
N LEU A 181 4.63 -12.57 4.66
CA LEU A 181 3.63 -13.63 4.50
C LEU A 181 2.38 -13.35 5.33
N TYR A 182 2.55 -12.90 6.58
CA TYR A 182 1.42 -12.57 7.45
C TYR A 182 0.60 -11.40 6.88
N GLU A 183 1.29 -10.35 6.40
CA GLU A 183 0.65 -9.21 5.75
C GLU A 183 -0.03 -9.63 4.44
N SER A 184 0.63 -10.45 3.61
CA SER A 184 0.05 -10.97 2.36
C SER A 184 -1.24 -11.76 2.61
N LEU A 185 -1.23 -12.67 3.60
CA LEU A 185 -2.42 -13.46 3.96
C LEU A 185 -3.55 -12.57 4.50
N TRP A 186 -3.23 -11.56 5.33
CA TRP A 186 -4.20 -10.60 5.81
C TRP A 186 -4.83 -9.80 4.69
N ASP A 187 -4.01 -9.32 3.75
CA ASP A 187 -4.48 -8.55 2.60
C ASP A 187 -5.35 -9.40 1.66
N LEU A 188 -5.02 -10.70 1.46
CA LEU A 188 -5.88 -11.64 0.73
C LEU A 188 -7.20 -11.89 1.45
N ALA A 189 -7.19 -12.03 2.77
CA ALA A 189 -8.41 -12.17 3.56
C ALA A 189 -9.27 -10.91 3.48
N ASN A 190 -8.65 -9.72 3.54
CA ASN A 190 -9.32 -8.44 3.35
C ASN A 190 -9.95 -8.35 1.94
N MET A 191 -9.20 -8.65 0.89
CA MET A 191 -9.73 -8.72 -0.48
C MET A 191 -10.97 -9.64 -0.57
N ALA A 192 -10.85 -10.85 -0.02
CA ALA A 192 -11.94 -11.82 -0.06
C ALA A 192 -13.19 -11.33 0.71
N LEU A 193 -12.98 -10.71 1.88
CA LEU A 193 -14.04 -10.10 2.67
C LEU A 193 -14.75 -8.98 1.88
N LEU A 194 -13.99 -8.05 1.28
CA LEU A 194 -14.55 -6.94 0.52
C LEU A 194 -15.38 -7.44 -0.67
N ILE A 195 -14.85 -8.41 -1.44
CA ILE A 195 -15.60 -9.02 -2.56
C ILE A 195 -16.86 -9.71 -2.05
N TRP A 196 -16.77 -10.45 -0.92
CA TRP A 196 -17.94 -11.11 -0.34
C TRP A 196 -19.00 -10.12 0.10
N LEU A 197 -18.61 -9.03 0.78
CA LEU A 197 -19.53 -7.95 1.18
C LEU A 197 -20.20 -7.30 -0.04
N MET A 198 -19.43 -6.94 -1.06
CA MET A 198 -19.94 -6.35 -2.29
C MET A 198 -20.97 -7.25 -2.99
N ARG A 199 -20.71 -8.56 -3.01
CA ARG A 199 -21.58 -9.52 -3.72
C ARG A 199 -22.81 -9.94 -2.91
N ARG A 200 -22.68 -10.05 -1.60
CA ARG A 200 -23.75 -10.56 -0.72
C ARG A 200 -24.66 -9.47 -0.19
N TYR A 201 -24.10 -8.27 0.02
CA TYR A 201 -24.78 -7.16 0.68
C TYR A 201 -24.66 -5.83 -0.08
N GLY A 202 -24.29 -5.85 -1.37
CA GLY A 202 -24.01 -4.64 -2.15
C GLY A 202 -25.13 -3.62 -2.13
N GLU A 203 -26.40 -4.06 -2.13
CA GLU A 203 -27.57 -3.16 -2.05
C GLU A 203 -27.72 -2.43 -0.70
N ARG A 204 -27.07 -2.91 0.36
CA ARG A 204 -27.11 -2.29 1.70
C ARG A 204 -26.01 -1.25 1.89
N PHE A 205 -25.00 -1.26 1.04
CA PHE A 205 -23.86 -0.34 1.13
C PHE A 205 -24.10 0.89 0.24
N LYS A 206 -23.82 2.06 0.79
CA LYS A 206 -23.77 3.31 0.04
C LYS A 206 -22.40 3.40 -0.66
N SER A 207 -22.35 4.08 -1.82
CA SER A 207 -21.07 4.30 -2.52
C SER A 207 -20.00 4.86 -1.59
N GLY A 208 -18.83 4.23 -1.53
CA GLY A 208 -17.71 4.55 -0.63
C GLY A 208 -17.66 3.73 0.67
N ASP A 209 -18.70 2.94 1.01
CA ASP A 209 -18.72 2.18 2.26
C ASP A 209 -17.76 0.98 2.23
N ILE A 210 -17.61 0.32 1.09
CA ILE A 210 -16.65 -0.78 0.93
C ILE A 210 -15.22 -0.28 1.08
N PHE A 211 -14.93 0.93 0.60
CA PHE A 211 -13.63 1.56 0.84
C PHE A 211 -13.43 1.90 2.31
N LEU A 212 -14.46 2.37 3.02
CA LEU A 212 -14.38 2.56 4.47
C LEU A 212 -14.12 1.25 5.22
N VAL A 213 -14.74 0.14 4.80
CA VAL A 213 -14.44 -1.19 5.36
C VAL A 213 -12.98 -1.57 5.10
N TYR A 214 -12.44 -1.32 3.90
CA TYR A 214 -11.02 -1.52 3.61
C TYR A 214 -10.14 -0.70 4.57
N LEU A 215 -10.48 0.58 4.79
CA LEU A 215 -9.77 1.47 5.72
C LEU A 215 -9.94 1.11 7.21
N ILE A 216 -10.82 0.16 7.54
CA ILE A 216 -10.91 -0.44 8.88
C ILE A 216 -10.06 -1.72 8.93
N VAL A 217 -10.31 -2.65 8.01
CA VAL A 217 -9.75 -4.01 8.07
C VAL A 217 -8.24 -4.01 7.83
N TYR A 218 -7.75 -3.29 6.82
CA TYR A 218 -6.32 -3.21 6.54
C TYR A 218 -5.53 -2.61 7.73
N PRO A 219 -5.90 -1.44 8.28
CA PRO A 219 -5.24 -0.87 9.43
C PRO A 219 -5.27 -1.74 10.69
N VAL A 220 -6.36 -2.48 10.92
CA VAL A 220 -6.45 -3.40 12.07
C VAL A 220 -5.38 -4.48 11.98
N GLY A 221 -5.23 -5.14 10.83
CA GLY A 221 -4.16 -6.12 10.65
C GLY A 221 -2.77 -5.50 10.80
N ARG A 222 -2.58 -4.34 10.19
CA ARG A 222 -1.33 -3.60 10.28
C ARG A 222 -0.96 -3.23 11.71
N PHE A 223 -1.93 -2.78 12.50
CA PHE A 223 -1.75 -2.46 13.91
C PHE A 223 -1.20 -3.64 14.71
N PHE A 224 -1.77 -4.83 14.54
CA PHE A 224 -1.32 -6.03 15.25
C PHE A 224 0.05 -6.53 14.75
N LEU A 225 0.30 -6.48 13.44
CA LEU A 225 1.57 -6.93 12.88
C LEU A 225 2.74 -6.00 13.23
N ASP A 226 2.49 -4.72 13.47
CA ASP A 226 3.53 -3.78 13.92
C ASP A 226 4.12 -4.12 15.30
N PHE A 227 3.47 -4.93 16.15
CA PHE A 227 4.08 -5.44 17.38
C PHE A 227 5.25 -6.41 17.10
N LEU A 228 5.28 -7.03 15.94
CA LEU A 228 6.37 -7.92 15.52
C LEU A 228 7.49 -7.18 14.79
N ARG A 229 7.29 -5.91 14.43
CA ARG A 229 8.27 -5.13 13.67
C ARG A 229 9.42 -4.65 14.53
N LEU A 230 10.62 -4.74 13.97
CA LEU A 230 11.86 -4.27 14.61
C LEU A 230 12.23 -2.84 14.21
N ASP A 231 11.76 -2.38 13.04
CA ASP A 231 12.07 -1.08 12.44
C ASP A 231 10.96 -0.03 12.63
N ALA A 232 10.13 -0.18 13.66
CA ALA A 232 9.03 0.72 13.93
C ALA A 232 9.52 2.13 14.27
N SER A 233 9.04 3.14 13.53
CA SER A 233 9.28 4.56 13.81
C SER A 233 8.65 4.97 15.14
N GLN A 234 9.46 5.41 16.10
CA GLN A 234 8.96 5.91 17.38
C GLN A 234 9.04 7.44 17.46
N LEU A 235 7.93 8.05 17.84
CA LEU A 235 7.82 9.47 18.14
C LEU A 235 7.45 9.62 19.63
N GLY A 236 8.39 10.08 20.45
CA GLY A 236 8.16 10.25 21.89
C GLY A 236 7.78 8.96 22.64
N GLY A 237 8.31 7.80 22.20
CA GLY A 237 7.99 6.49 22.80
C GLY A 237 6.70 5.84 22.29
N ILE A 238 6.00 6.49 21.35
CA ILE A 238 4.77 5.95 20.72
C ILE A 238 5.11 5.51 19.29
N ASN A 239 4.65 4.32 18.89
CA ASN A 239 4.79 3.86 17.52
C ASN A 239 3.89 4.70 16.60
N ALA A 240 4.53 5.56 15.78
CA ALA A 240 3.83 6.49 14.91
C ALA A 240 2.94 5.76 13.88
N ASN A 241 3.39 4.62 13.33
CA ASN A 241 2.63 3.84 12.38
C ASN A 241 1.38 3.23 13.03
N GLN A 242 1.52 2.61 14.21
CA GLN A 242 0.39 2.04 14.95
C GLN A 242 -0.65 3.10 15.28
N THR A 243 -0.20 4.26 15.74
CA THR A 243 -1.10 5.38 16.05
C THR A 243 -1.85 5.85 14.80
N PHE A 244 -1.14 6.04 13.71
CA PHE A 244 -1.74 6.48 12.45
C PHE A 244 -2.79 5.49 11.94
N VAL A 245 -2.46 4.20 11.88
CA VAL A 245 -3.42 3.20 11.38
C VAL A 245 -4.60 3.01 12.33
N ALA A 246 -4.40 3.12 13.65
CA ALA A 246 -5.49 3.08 14.62
C ALA A 246 -6.47 4.26 14.42
N VAL A 247 -5.94 5.47 14.24
CA VAL A 247 -6.75 6.67 13.96
C VAL A 247 -7.53 6.51 12.66
N VAL A 248 -6.90 6.02 11.59
CA VAL A 248 -7.58 5.77 10.31
C VAL A 248 -8.72 4.76 10.49
N ALA A 249 -8.48 3.64 11.18
CA ALA A 249 -9.51 2.64 11.43
C ALA A 249 -10.69 3.20 12.22
N VAL A 250 -10.42 3.93 13.31
CA VAL A 250 -11.47 4.52 14.17
C VAL A 250 -12.28 5.56 13.39
N LEU A 251 -11.63 6.48 12.69
CA LEU A 251 -12.33 7.51 11.92
C LEU A 251 -13.18 6.90 10.80
N SER A 252 -12.68 5.86 10.13
CA SER A 252 -13.43 5.16 9.09
C SER A 252 -14.63 4.40 9.66
N ALA A 253 -14.48 3.77 10.83
CA ALA A 253 -15.59 3.12 11.54
C ALA A 253 -16.67 4.13 11.98
N LEU A 254 -16.25 5.27 12.54
CA LEU A 254 -17.17 6.34 12.93
C LEU A 254 -17.90 6.92 11.71
N ALA A 255 -17.19 7.12 10.59
CA ALA A 255 -17.78 7.58 9.34
C ALA A 255 -18.84 6.58 8.83
N LEU A 256 -18.53 5.29 8.84
CA LEU A 256 -19.46 4.24 8.41
C LEU A 256 -20.71 4.21 9.30
N LEU A 257 -20.54 4.24 10.61
CA LEU A 257 -21.65 4.29 11.58
C LEU A 257 -22.52 5.54 11.39
N TRP A 258 -21.89 6.70 11.20
CA TRP A 258 -22.62 7.97 10.97
C TRP A 258 -23.44 7.95 9.69
N ARG A 259 -22.92 7.34 8.63
CA ARG A 259 -23.63 7.20 7.34
C ARG A 259 -24.88 6.33 7.44
N HIS A 260 -24.88 5.33 8.34
CA HIS A 260 -25.98 4.39 8.56
C HIS A 260 -26.81 4.63 9.81
N ARG A 261 -26.58 5.76 10.51
CA ARG A 261 -27.24 6.07 11.81
C ARG A 261 -28.76 6.01 11.79
N GLU A 262 -29.39 6.41 10.68
CA GLU A 262 -30.84 6.42 10.55
C GLU A 262 -31.45 5.03 10.37
N GLU A 263 -30.67 4.11 9.81
CA GLU A 263 -31.05 2.70 9.64
C GLU A 263 -30.89 1.93 10.95
N ILE A 264 -29.85 2.25 11.75
CA ILE A 264 -29.59 1.65 13.06
C ILE A 264 -30.65 2.09 14.10
N GLY A 265 -31.13 3.34 14.03
CA GLY A 265 -32.12 3.85 14.96
C GLY A 265 -33.58 3.42 14.68
N ARG A 266 -33.82 2.67 13.57
CA ARG A 266 -35.14 2.17 13.19
C ARG A 266 -35.38 0.69 13.54
N ASN A 267 -34.33 -0.03 13.99
CA ASN A 267 -34.37 -1.40 14.51
C ASN A 267 -34.30 -1.40 16.04
#